data_13d50de3ec67255fa9d8b4fc374b4468
#
_entry.id   13d50de3ec67255fa9d8b4fc374b4468
#
_cell.length_a   1.000
_cell.length_b   1.000
_cell.length_c   1.000
_cell.angle_alpha   90.00
_cell.angle_beta   90.00
_cell.angle_gamma   90.00
#
_symmetry.space_group_name_H-M   'P 1'
#
loop_
_entity.id
_entity.type
_entity.pdbx_description
1 polymer ?
#
loop_
_entity_poly.entity_id
_entity_poly.type
_entity_poly.pdbx_seq_one_letter_code
_entity_poly.pdbx_strand_id
1 'polypeptide(L)'
;MPNGVSYNSYVITDGKIAVMDTVDAAFTHEWLDNLETVLKGRKPDYLVIQHMEPDHSASIAVFKKNYPDTAIVATSKAFAMMHQFFGKDFTENCTVVSDGDTLPLGAHTLHFVAAPMVHWPEVIVSYEETEKILFSADAFGKFGALDVKEDWADEARRYYIGIVGKYGRQVQALLKKAAALDIRVICPLHGPVLSENLSYYLNLYNTWSSYAVETDGIVVAYGAAG
;
A
#
# COMPACT_ATOMS: atom_id res chain seq x y z
N MET A 1 13.40 -12.52 7.69
CA MET A 1 12.29 -13.42 7.24
C MET A 1 12.90 -14.49 6.35
N PRO A 2 12.64 -15.79 6.58
CA PRO A 2 13.31 -16.87 5.83
C PRO A 2 13.10 -16.78 4.33
N ASN A 3 11.88 -16.45 3.92
CA ASN A 3 11.46 -16.39 2.51
C ASN A 3 11.44 -14.97 1.93
N GLY A 4 12.09 -14.01 2.60
CA GLY A 4 12.14 -12.63 2.15
C GLY A 4 10.81 -11.89 2.29
N VAL A 5 10.70 -10.79 1.55
CA VAL A 5 9.50 -9.95 1.40
C VAL A 5 9.63 -9.20 0.06
N SER A 6 8.52 -8.96 -0.63
CA SER A 6 8.50 -8.07 -1.80
C SER A 6 8.17 -6.64 -1.38
N TYR A 7 8.75 -5.66 -2.08
CA TYR A 7 8.33 -4.26 -2.03
C TYR A 7 7.75 -3.88 -3.37
N ASN A 8 6.48 -3.53 -3.39
CA ASN A 8 5.79 -3.18 -4.62
C ASN A 8 5.60 -1.67 -4.72
N SER A 9 5.89 -1.14 -5.90
CA SER A 9 5.52 0.20 -6.32
C SER A 9 4.86 0.08 -7.69
N TYR A 10 3.89 0.91 -7.98
CA TYR A 10 3.11 0.79 -9.21
C TYR A 10 3.17 2.09 -10.01
N VAL A 11 2.96 1.99 -11.33
CA VAL A 11 2.94 3.14 -12.22
C VAL A 11 1.65 3.12 -13.03
N ILE A 12 0.90 4.21 -12.98
CA ILE A 12 -0.24 4.44 -13.86
C ILE A 12 0.23 5.38 -14.96
N THR A 13 0.21 4.89 -16.20
CA THR A 13 0.61 5.67 -17.39
C THR A 13 -0.61 6.13 -18.15
N ASP A 14 -0.85 7.45 -18.16
CA ASP A 14 -1.97 8.07 -18.85
C ASP A 14 -1.52 9.43 -19.43
N GLY A 15 -2.43 10.37 -19.62
CA GLY A 15 -2.15 11.76 -19.92
C GLY A 15 -1.19 12.35 -18.89
N LYS A 16 -1.42 12.05 -17.63
CA LYS A 16 -0.48 12.24 -16.52
C LYS A 16 -0.03 10.91 -15.96
N ILE A 17 1.20 10.86 -15.45
CA ILE A 17 1.79 9.65 -14.87
C ILE A 17 1.78 9.77 -13.35
N ALA A 18 1.24 8.76 -12.68
CA ALA A 18 1.32 8.62 -11.22
C ALA A 18 2.16 7.41 -10.84
N VAL A 19 3.14 7.62 -9.95
CA VAL A 19 3.89 6.57 -9.26
C VAL A 19 3.26 6.37 -7.89
N MET A 20 2.94 5.13 -7.55
CA MET A 20 2.29 4.75 -6.30
C MET A 20 3.33 4.19 -5.34
N ASP A 21 3.58 4.91 -4.25
CA ASP A 21 4.57 4.65 -3.23
C ASP A 21 6.01 4.46 -3.75
N THR A 22 6.96 4.36 -2.84
CA THR A 22 8.35 4.06 -3.12
C THR A 22 8.74 2.71 -2.49
N VAL A 23 10.03 2.47 -2.28
CA VAL A 23 10.54 1.24 -1.69
C VAL A 23 11.56 1.53 -0.58
N ASP A 24 11.97 0.49 0.15
CA ASP A 24 13.05 0.54 1.13
C ASP A 24 14.33 1.15 0.54
N ALA A 25 15.07 1.86 1.37
CA ALA A 25 16.30 2.56 0.98
C ALA A 25 17.36 1.66 0.34
N ALA A 26 17.44 0.40 0.75
CA ALA A 26 18.40 -0.57 0.20
C ALA A 26 18.15 -0.88 -1.28
N PHE A 27 16.89 -0.72 -1.75
CA PHE A 27 16.47 -1.04 -3.11
C PHE A 27 16.20 0.20 -3.98
N THR A 28 16.52 1.40 -3.49
CA THR A 28 16.24 2.67 -4.20
C THR A 28 16.78 2.68 -5.63
N HIS A 29 18.01 2.22 -5.86
CA HIS A 29 18.64 2.26 -7.19
C HIS A 29 17.96 1.30 -8.15
N GLU A 30 17.74 0.05 -7.73
CA GLU A 30 17.03 -0.95 -8.53
C GLU A 30 15.61 -0.50 -8.89
N TRP A 31 14.90 0.07 -7.92
CA TRP A 31 13.57 0.63 -8.14
C TRP A 31 13.56 1.77 -9.16
N LEU A 32 14.53 2.70 -9.09
CA LEU A 32 14.65 3.79 -10.05
C LEU A 32 14.96 3.29 -11.46
N ASP A 33 15.84 2.30 -11.61
CA ASP A 33 16.16 1.68 -12.90
C ASP A 33 14.92 1.00 -13.51
N ASN A 34 14.14 0.30 -12.69
CA ASN A 34 12.86 -0.30 -13.09
C ASN A 34 11.84 0.77 -13.48
N LEU A 35 11.76 1.86 -12.71
CA LEU A 35 10.88 3.00 -12.99
C LEU A 35 11.23 3.66 -14.34
N GLU A 36 12.51 3.93 -14.61
CA GLU A 36 12.98 4.48 -15.89
C GLU A 36 12.59 3.57 -17.08
N THR A 37 12.69 2.26 -16.90
CA THR A 37 12.28 1.29 -17.91
C THR A 37 10.79 1.40 -18.25
N VAL A 38 9.94 1.62 -17.26
CA VAL A 38 8.49 1.81 -17.43
C VAL A 38 8.18 3.18 -18.01
N LEU A 39 8.84 4.24 -17.54
CA LEU A 39 8.62 5.61 -17.95
C LEU A 39 9.04 5.88 -19.41
N LYS A 40 10.04 5.16 -19.94
CA LYS A 40 10.54 5.30 -21.32
C LYS A 40 10.89 6.75 -21.68
N GLY A 41 11.56 7.45 -20.76
CA GLY A 41 11.96 8.84 -20.91
C GLY A 41 10.87 9.88 -20.60
N ARG A 42 9.65 9.46 -20.26
CA ARG A 42 8.62 10.36 -19.71
C ARG A 42 8.96 10.69 -18.25
N LYS A 43 8.45 11.79 -17.75
CA LYS A 43 8.58 12.15 -16.33
C LYS A 43 7.25 11.89 -15.61
N PRO A 44 7.29 11.42 -14.35
CA PRO A 44 6.07 11.30 -13.56
C PRO A 44 5.54 12.69 -13.17
N ASP A 45 4.22 12.85 -13.23
CA ASP A 45 3.54 14.07 -12.77
C ASP A 45 3.30 14.01 -11.27
N TYR A 46 3.01 12.81 -10.75
CA TYR A 46 2.65 12.58 -9.37
C TYR A 46 3.44 11.43 -8.74
N LEU A 47 3.81 11.61 -7.47
CA LEU A 47 4.20 10.55 -6.55
C LEU A 47 3.12 10.49 -5.48
N VAL A 48 2.30 9.45 -5.50
CA VAL A 48 1.24 9.22 -4.51
C VAL A 48 1.82 8.38 -3.37
N ILE A 49 1.81 8.93 -2.17
CA ILE A 49 2.27 8.22 -0.96
C ILE A 49 1.06 7.83 -0.14
N GLN A 50 0.79 6.54 -0.12
CA GLN A 50 -0.30 5.94 0.61
C GLN A 50 0.09 5.60 2.05
N HIS A 51 1.39 5.26 2.25
CA HIS A 51 1.92 4.81 3.53
C HIS A 51 3.34 5.31 3.78
N MET A 52 3.63 5.68 5.04
CA MET A 52 4.89 6.31 5.44
C MET A 52 5.87 5.36 6.14
N GLU A 53 5.57 4.06 6.25
CA GLU A 53 6.56 3.11 6.75
C GLU A 53 7.81 3.15 5.89
N PRO A 54 9.03 3.07 6.46
CA PRO A 54 10.28 3.30 5.72
C PRO A 54 10.46 2.42 4.48
N ASP A 55 9.92 1.23 4.47
CA ASP A 55 10.00 0.32 3.32
C ASP A 55 9.11 0.72 2.12
N HIS A 56 8.26 1.75 2.31
CA HIS A 56 7.46 2.36 1.24
C HIS A 56 7.77 3.84 1.03
N SER A 57 8.51 4.46 1.95
CA SER A 57 8.73 5.92 1.93
C SER A 57 10.20 6.34 1.90
N ALA A 58 11.15 5.47 2.25
CA ALA A 58 12.55 5.87 2.41
C ALA A 58 13.17 6.44 1.13
N SER A 59 12.68 6.05 -0.04
CA SER A 59 13.20 6.51 -1.34
C SER A 59 12.63 7.85 -1.81
N ILE A 60 11.67 8.48 -1.09
CA ILE A 60 11.02 9.75 -1.49
C ILE A 60 12.03 10.86 -1.77
N ALA A 61 13.01 11.05 -0.88
CA ALA A 61 13.99 12.14 -1.02
C ALA A 61 14.89 11.95 -2.25
N VAL A 62 15.26 10.70 -2.56
CA VAL A 62 16.06 10.38 -3.75
C VAL A 62 15.21 10.51 -5.01
N PHE A 63 13.97 10.04 -4.99
CA PHE A 63 13.02 10.23 -6.09
C PHE A 63 12.85 11.72 -6.44
N LYS A 64 12.59 12.57 -5.45
CA LYS A 64 12.44 14.02 -5.66
C LYS A 64 13.72 14.71 -6.18
N LYS A 65 14.88 14.14 -5.92
CA LYS A 65 16.15 14.63 -6.52
C LYS A 65 16.23 14.29 -8.00
N ASN A 66 15.71 13.15 -8.44
CA ASN A 66 15.68 12.73 -9.85
C ASN A 66 14.52 13.38 -10.63
N TYR A 67 13.38 13.59 -9.97
CA TYR A 67 12.16 14.17 -10.54
C TYR A 67 11.69 15.37 -9.73
N PRO A 68 12.42 16.51 -9.78
CA PRO A 68 12.12 17.67 -8.93
C PRO A 68 10.75 18.29 -9.20
N ASP A 69 10.26 18.19 -10.43
CA ASP A 69 8.98 18.78 -10.86
C ASP A 69 7.76 17.92 -10.50
N THR A 70 7.95 16.66 -10.08
CA THR A 70 6.86 15.76 -9.70
C THR A 70 6.16 16.24 -8.42
N ALA A 71 4.84 16.38 -8.44
CA ALA A 71 4.07 16.72 -7.25
C ALA A 71 3.92 15.48 -6.33
N ILE A 72 4.13 15.66 -5.03
CA ILE A 72 3.79 14.62 -4.05
C ILE A 72 2.31 14.75 -3.68
N VAL A 73 1.59 13.62 -3.72
CA VAL A 73 0.19 13.51 -3.34
C VAL A 73 0.10 12.61 -2.10
N ALA A 74 -0.38 13.15 -1.00
CA ALA A 74 -0.43 12.42 0.26
C ALA A 74 -1.41 13.07 1.26
N THR A 75 -1.70 12.41 2.37
CA THR A 75 -2.46 13.02 3.46
C THR A 75 -1.63 14.07 4.20
N SER A 76 -2.30 15.01 4.89
CA SER A 76 -1.61 16.00 5.72
C SER A 76 -0.74 15.37 6.81
N LYS A 77 -1.16 14.22 7.35
CA LYS A 77 -0.36 13.46 8.32
C LYS A 77 0.90 12.87 7.69
N ALA A 78 0.80 12.34 6.48
CA ALA A 78 1.96 11.82 5.75
C ALA A 78 2.99 12.93 5.50
N PHE A 79 2.58 14.15 5.12
CA PHE A 79 3.50 15.27 4.99
C PHE A 79 4.17 15.65 6.31
N ALA A 80 3.44 15.62 7.43
CA ALA A 80 4.04 15.86 8.75
C ALA A 80 5.09 14.78 9.09
N MET A 81 4.83 13.52 8.75
CA MET A 81 5.78 12.40 8.93
C MET A 81 6.98 12.52 8.00
N MET A 82 6.79 12.92 6.73
CA MET A 82 7.91 13.20 5.80
C MET A 82 8.85 14.26 6.40
N HIS A 83 8.30 15.34 6.94
CA HIS A 83 9.12 16.36 7.60
C HIS A 83 9.93 15.78 8.77
N GLN A 84 9.32 14.92 9.59
CA GLN A 84 10.00 14.27 10.72
C GLN A 84 11.10 13.30 10.26
N PHE A 85 10.84 12.52 9.21
CA PHE A 85 11.77 11.47 8.73
C PHE A 85 12.95 12.05 7.97
N PHE A 86 12.72 13.07 7.15
CA PHE A 86 13.72 13.61 6.24
C PHE A 86 14.34 14.93 6.70
N GLY A 87 13.78 15.58 7.73
CA GLY A 87 14.20 16.92 8.13
C GLY A 87 14.02 17.97 7.04
N LYS A 88 13.14 17.72 6.06
CA LYS A 88 12.87 18.56 4.90
C LYS A 88 11.38 18.75 4.73
N ASP A 89 11.03 19.89 4.13
CA ASP A 89 9.66 20.17 3.70
C ASP A 89 9.48 19.73 2.23
N PHE A 90 8.41 19.01 1.96
CA PHE A 90 8.04 18.55 0.63
C PHE A 90 6.75 19.22 0.13
N THR A 91 6.34 20.32 0.73
CA THR A 91 5.08 21.01 0.44
C THR A 91 5.18 22.03 -0.70
N GLU A 92 6.36 22.32 -1.22
CA GLU A 92 6.56 23.29 -2.30
C GLU A 92 5.83 22.91 -3.61
N ASN A 93 5.76 21.59 -3.91
CA ASN A 93 4.98 21.04 -5.01
C ASN A 93 4.25 19.79 -4.51
N CYS A 94 3.07 19.99 -3.95
CA CYS A 94 2.30 18.92 -3.33
C CYS A 94 0.79 19.07 -3.54
N THR A 95 0.08 17.97 -3.38
CA THR A 95 -1.37 17.92 -3.30
C THR A 95 -1.75 17.16 -2.01
N VAL A 96 -2.39 17.86 -1.09
CA VAL A 96 -2.93 17.22 0.11
C VAL A 96 -4.28 16.60 -0.23
N VAL A 97 -4.45 15.31 0.10
CA VAL A 97 -5.68 14.57 -0.16
C VAL A 97 -6.27 14.00 1.13
N SER A 98 -7.57 13.79 1.11
CA SER A 98 -8.40 13.31 2.19
C SER A 98 -9.39 12.24 1.68
N ASP A 99 -10.17 11.67 2.60
CA ASP A 99 -11.23 10.70 2.26
C ASP A 99 -12.23 11.29 1.27
N GLY A 100 -12.43 10.63 0.14
CA GLY A 100 -13.36 11.04 -0.92
C GLY A 100 -12.79 12.00 -1.97
N ASP A 101 -11.57 12.49 -1.80
CA ASP A 101 -10.91 13.30 -2.83
C ASP A 101 -10.56 12.47 -4.07
N THR A 102 -10.35 13.14 -5.20
CA THR A 102 -10.02 12.50 -6.47
C THR A 102 -8.80 13.15 -7.13
N LEU A 103 -8.09 12.38 -7.94
CA LEU A 103 -6.97 12.84 -8.76
C LEU A 103 -7.16 12.35 -10.21
N PRO A 104 -7.55 13.23 -11.14
CA PRO A 104 -7.65 12.87 -12.55
C PRO A 104 -6.27 12.78 -13.20
N LEU A 105 -6.04 11.70 -13.94
CA LEU A 105 -4.79 11.45 -14.69
C LEU A 105 -4.98 11.59 -16.21
N GLY A 106 -6.21 11.65 -16.67
CA GLY A 106 -6.63 11.67 -18.07
C GLY A 106 -7.86 10.80 -18.25
N ALA A 107 -7.71 9.62 -18.84
CA ALA A 107 -8.75 8.60 -18.91
C ALA A 107 -8.97 7.88 -17.58
N HIS A 108 -7.97 7.90 -16.70
CA HIS A 108 -7.99 7.29 -15.37
C HIS A 108 -8.20 8.33 -14.28
N THR A 109 -8.89 7.94 -13.21
CA THR A 109 -9.09 8.78 -12.02
C THR A 109 -8.83 7.95 -10.76
N LEU A 110 -8.00 8.47 -9.87
CA LEU A 110 -7.82 7.91 -8.53
C LEU A 110 -8.85 8.52 -7.57
N HIS A 111 -9.50 7.68 -6.79
CA HIS A 111 -10.35 8.05 -5.66
C HIS A 111 -9.64 7.65 -4.37
N PHE A 112 -9.48 8.58 -3.45
CA PHE A 112 -8.78 8.34 -2.19
C PHE A 112 -9.77 7.92 -1.10
N VAL A 113 -9.41 6.84 -0.38
CA VAL A 113 -10.20 6.30 0.73
C VAL A 113 -9.31 6.25 1.97
N ALA A 114 -9.64 7.04 3.00
CA ALA A 114 -8.87 7.04 4.24
C ALA A 114 -9.00 5.69 4.96
N ALA A 115 -7.84 5.15 5.35
CA ALA A 115 -7.69 3.89 6.05
C ALA A 115 -6.86 4.05 7.34
N PRO A 116 -7.20 5.00 8.25
CA PRO A 116 -6.38 5.29 9.41
C PRO A 116 -6.25 4.06 10.30
N MET A 117 -5.03 3.80 10.77
CA MET A 117 -4.65 2.63 11.57
C MET A 117 -4.76 1.27 10.84
N VAL A 118 -4.78 1.31 9.52
CA VAL A 118 -4.61 0.12 8.68
C VAL A 118 -3.32 0.26 7.84
N HIS A 119 -2.05 0.21 8.42
CA HIS A 119 -1.98 -0.01 9.89
C HIS A 119 -1.47 1.23 10.65
N TRP A 120 -1.06 2.31 9.99
CA TRP A 120 -0.60 3.58 10.57
C TRP A 120 -1.66 4.70 10.41
N PRO A 121 -1.55 5.81 11.18
CA PRO A 121 -2.62 6.82 11.27
C PRO A 121 -2.80 7.67 10.00
N GLU A 122 -1.80 7.73 9.12
CA GLU A 122 -1.79 8.51 7.89
C GLU A 122 -2.30 7.74 6.67
N VAL A 123 -2.46 6.41 6.78
CA VAL A 123 -2.73 5.53 5.63
C VAL A 123 -3.98 5.96 4.86
N ILE A 124 -3.79 6.02 3.55
CA ILE A 124 -4.85 6.22 2.57
C ILE A 124 -4.69 5.16 1.48
N VAL A 125 -5.78 4.58 1.00
CA VAL A 125 -5.77 3.68 -0.14
C VAL A 125 -6.35 4.40 -1.36
N SER A 126 -5.99 3.96 -2.56
CA SER A 126 -6.41 4.61 -3.79
C SER A 126 -7.16 3.62 -4.69
N TYR A 127 -8.35 3.99 -5.14
CA TYR A 127 -9.14 3.21 -6.08
C TYR A 127 -9.11 3.87 -7.46
N GLU A 128 -8.65 3.17 -8.46
CA GLU A 128 -8.68 3.58 -9.86
C GLU A 128 -9.99 3.07 -10.48
N GLU A 129 -10.86 3.99 -10.92
CA GLU A 129 -12.24 3.67 -11.26
C GLU A 129 -12.43 3.07 -12.65
N THR A 130 -11.51 3.28 -13.60
CA THR A 130 -11.62 2.84 -14.99
C THR A 130 -11.34 1.35 -15.12
N GLU A 131 -10.18 0.90 -14.63
CA GLU A 131 -9.77 -0.50 -14.63
C GLU A 131 -10.17 -1.23 -13.34
N LYS A 132 -10.76 -0.49 -12.36
CA LYS A 132 -11.28 -1.03 -11.10
C LYS A 132 -10.21 -1.65 -10.21
N ILE A 133 -9.09 -0.93 -10.09
CA ILE A 133 -7.92 -1.35 -9.35
C ILE A 133 -7.90 -0.68 -7.98
N LEU A 134 -7.76 -1.46 -6.92
CA LEU A 134 -7.50 -0.97 -5.57
C LEU A 134 -6.00 -1.07 -5.26
N PHE A 135 -5.32 0.06 -5.12
CA PHE A 135 -4.00 0.15 -4.50
C PHE A 135 -4.22 0.20 -2.99
N SER A 136 -3.93 -0.89 -2.33
CA SER A 136 -4.45 -1.15 -0.97
C SER A 136 -3.47 -0.82 0.16
N ALA A 137 -2.37 -0.14 -0.14
CA ALA A 137 -1.24 -0.02 0.79
C ALA A 137 -0.86 -1.42 1.31
N ASP A 138 -0.65 -1.58 2.61
CA ASP A 138 -0.29 -2.86 3.23
C ASP A 138 -1.45 -3.85 3.35
N ALA A 139 -2.69 -3.39 3.19
CA ALA A 139 -3.83 -4.29 3.24
C ALA A 139 -3.75 -5.33 2.11
N PHE A 140 -4.08 -6.58 2.43
CA PHE A 140 -3.96 -7.75 1.57
C PHE A 140 -2.51 -8.15 1.22
N GLY A 141 -1.52 -7.53 1.87
CA GLY A 141 -0.12 -7.93 1.78
C GLY A 141 0.18 -9.25 2.48
N LYS A 142 1.33 -9.82 2.15
CA LYS A 142 1.87 -11.02 2.78
C LYS A 142 3.39 -10.97 2.87
N PHE A 143 3.96 -11.75 3.79
CA PHE A 143 5.39 -12.05 3.75
C PHE A 143 5.75 -13.00 2.59
N GLY A 144 7.04 -13.10 2.29
CA GLY A 144 7.60 -13.92 1.22
C GLY A 144 7.86 -13.16 -0.08
N ALA A 145 8.98 -13.48 -0.73
CA ALA A 145 9.31 -12.98 -2.06
C ALA A 145 8.35 -13.57 -3.11
N LEU A 146 8.21 -12.91 -4.27
CA LEU A 146 7.22 -13.29 -5.29
C LEU A 146 7.57 -14.60 -6.00
N ASP A 147 8.82 -15.04 -5.97
CA ASP A 147 9.31 -16.29 -6.56
C ASP A 147 9.23 -17.49 -5.60
N VAL A 148 8.83 -17.28 -4.36
CA VAL A 148 8.65 -18.34 -3.36
C VAL A 148 7.24 -18.93 -3.47
N LYS A 149 7.16 -20.25 -3.65
CA LYS A 149 5.88 -20.97 -3.67
C LYS A 149 5.44 -21.30 -2.23
N GLU A 150 4.47 -20.58 -1.76
CA GLU A 150 3.86 -20.78 -0.44
C GLU A 150 2.36 -20.42 -0.48
N ASP A 151 1.59 -20.89 0.50
CA ASP A 151 0.18 -20.53 0.61
C ASP A 151 0.07 -19.04 0.98
N TRP A 152 -0.76 -18.33 0.21
CA TRP A 152 -0.99 -16.91 0.47
C TRP A 152 -1.60 -16.69 1.85
N ALA A 153 -2.57 -17.52 2.25
CA ALA A 153 -3.34 -17.30 3.48
C ALA A 153 -2.48 -17.40 4.73
N ASP A 154 -1.54 -18.35 4.80
CA ASP A 154 -0.70 -18.54 5.98
C ASP A 154 0.21 -17.34 6.22
N GLU A 155 0.89 -16.86 5.17
CA GLU A 155 1.80 -15.74 5.27
C GLU A 155 1.05 -14.40 5.37
N ALA A 156 -0.10 -14.26 4.72
CA ALA A 156 -0.95 -13.08 4.86
C ALA A 156 -1.59 -13.00 6.25
N ARG A 157 -2.01 -14.14 6.84
CA ARG A 157 -2.52 -14.17 8.21
C ARG A 157 -1.45 -13.77 9.22
N ARG A 158 -0.22 -14.29 9.05
CA ARG A 158 0.92 -13.95 9.90
C ARG A 158 1.25 -12.46 9.80
N TYR A 159 1.26 -11.93 8.58
CA TYR A 159 1.45 -10.50 8.30
C TYR A 159 0.33 -9.67 8.94
N TYR A 160 -0.93 -10.00 8.68
CA TYR A 160 -2.11 -9.32 9.22
C TYR A 160 -2.09 -9.26 10.74
N ILE A 161 -1.89 -10.41 11.41
CA ILE A 161 -1.89 -10.47 12.88
C ILE A 161 -0.75 -9.64 13.46
N GLY A 162 0.42 -9.68 12.82
CA GLY A 162 1.62 -8.97 13.28
C GLY A 162 1.47 -7.45 13.25
N ILE A 163 0.86 -6.89 12.22
CA ILE A 163 0.86 -5.44 11.99
C ILE A 163 -0.50 -4.78 12.27
N VAL A 164 -1.61 -5.42 11.92
CA VAL A 164 -2.94 -4.78 11.95
C VAL A 164 -3.95 -5.51 12.83
N GLY A 165 -3.63 -6.70 13.33
CA GLY A 165 -4.58 -7.56 14.05
C GLY A 165 -5.29 -6.89 15.24
N LYS A 166 -4.64 -5.97 15.96
CA LYS A 166 -5.26 -5.18 17.03
C LYS A 166 -6.23 -4.11 16.55
N TYR A 167 -6.27 -3.81 15.25
CA TYR A 167 -7.07 -2.75 14.64
C TYR A 167 -8.26 -3.29 13.84
N GLY A 168 -8.81 -4.44 14.22
CA GLY A 168 -9.91 -5.09 13.51
C GLY A 168 -11.10 -4.17 13.20
N ARG A 169 -11.46 -3.27 14.12
CA ARG A 169 -12.53 -2.27 13.90
C ARG A 169 -12.24 -1.35 12.72
N GLN A 170 -11.00 -0.90 12.57
CA GLN A 170 -10.56 -0.02 11.48
C GLN A 170 -10.55 -0.77 10.15
N VAL A 171 -10.11 -2.03 10.16
CA VAL A 171 -10.19 -2.90 8.98
C VAL A 171 -11.64 -3.13 8.57
N GLN A 172 -12.56 -3.43 9.51
CA GLN A 172 -13.99 -3.56 9.23
C GLN A 172 -14.58 -2.27 8.62
N ALA A 173 -14.17 -1.10 9.10
CA ALA A 173 -14.60 0.18 8.53
C ALA A 173 -14.10 0.37 7.09
N LEU A 174 -12.84 -0.03 6.81
CA LEU A 174 -12.27 0.00 5.46
C LEU A 174 -12.99 -0.99 4.53
N LEU A 175 -13.21 -2.23 4.97
CA LEU A 175 -13.94 -3.25 4.20
C LEU A 175 -15.36 -2.79 3.85
N LYS A 176 -16.04 -2.09 4.77
CA LYS A 176 -17.36 -1.52 4.51
C LYS A 176 -17.32 -0.44 3.42
N LYS A 177 -16.31 0.42 3.40
CA LYS A 177 -16.11 1.41 2.32
C LYS A 177 -15.81 0.71 1.00
N ALA A 178 -14.90 -0.26 1.01
CA ALA A 178 -14.48 -1.02 -0.17
C ALA A 178 -15.65 -1.83 -0.78
N ALA A 179 -16.60 -2.30 0.01
CA ALA A 179 -17.78 -3.02 -0.47
C ALA A 179 -18.70 -2.19 -1.39
N ALA A 180 -18.58 -0.86 -1.38
CA ALA A 180 -19.29 0.03 -2.30
C ALA A 180 -18.58 0.20 -3.66
N LEU A 181 -17.35 -0.33 -3.80
CA LEU A 181 -16.52 -0.22 -4.99
C LEU A 181 -16.57 -1.52 -5.80
N ASP A 182 -16.58 -1.41 -7.14
CA ASP A 182 -16.46 -2.56 -8.03
C ASP A 182 -14.97 -2.90 -8.24
N ILE A 183 -14.35 -3.57 -7.27
CA ILE A 183 -12.94 -3.91 -7.30
C ILE A 183 -12.72 -5.20 -8.09
N ARG A 184 -11.82 -5.15 -9.08
CA ARG A 184 -11.42 -6.30 -9.91
C ARG A 184 -9.97 -6.73 -9.68
N VAL A 185 -9.12 -5.82 -9.21
CA VAL A 185 -7.71 -6.06 -8.94
C VAL A 185 -7.34 -5.38 -7.63
N ILE A 186 -6.57 -6.05 -6.79
CA ILE A 186 -5.96 -5.49 -5.59
C ILE A 186 -4.44 -5.50 -5.76
N CYS A 187 -3.83 -4.34 -5.59
CA CYS A 187 -2.41 -4.09 -5.70
C CYS A 187 -1.83 -3.73 -4.33
N PRO A 188 -1.38 -4.72 -3.52
CA PRO A 188 -0.80 -4.47 -2.21
C PRO A 188 0.67 -4.05 -2.31
N LEU A 189 1.20 -3.40 -1.27
CA LEU A 189 2.61 -3.02 -1.20
C LEU A 189 3.55 -4.21 -0.93
N HIS A 190 3.01 -5.35 -0.47
CA HIS A 190 3.74 -6.62 -0.31
C HIS A 190 2.95 -7.78 -0.92
N GLY A 191 3.67 -8.75 -1.48
CA GLY A 191 3.06 -9.95 -2.06
C GLY A 191 2.52 -9.75 -3.48
N PRO A 192 1.78 -10.72 -4.01
CA PRO A 192 1.30 -10.70 -5.39
C PRO A 192 0.14 -9.74 -5.61
N VAL A 193 -0.02 -9.27 -6.84
CA VAL A 193 -1.26 -8.65 -7.30
C VAL A 193 -2.37 -9.69 -7.29
N LEU A 194 -3.53 -9.35 -6.73
CA LEU A 194 -4.68 -10.24 -6.62
C LEU A 194 -5.74 -9.83 -7.66
N SER A 195 -6.02 -10.70 -8.61
CA SER A 195 -6.98 -10.44 -9.70
C SER A 195 -8.02 -11.55 -9.87
N GLU A 196 -7.85 -12.65 -9.15
CA GLU A 196 -8.76 -13.80 -9.22
C GLU A 196 -9.31 -14.10 -7.82
N ASN A 197 -10.55 -14.60 -7.77
CA ASN A 197 -11.20 -15.03 -6.52
C ASN A 197 -11.09 -14.01 -5.36
N LEU A 198 -11.29 -12.73 -5.63
CA LEU A 198 -11.14 -11.66 -4.63
C LEU A 198 -12.02 -11.87 -3.39
N SER A 199 -13.17 -12.53 -3.56
CA SER A 199 -14.05 -12.87 -2.44
C SER A 199 -13.35 -13.74 -1.37
N TYR A 200 -12.41 -14.61 -1.76
CA TYR A 200 -11.63 -15.41 -0.83
C TYR A 200 -10.80 -14.52 0.10
N TYR A 201 -10.05 -13.58 -0.45
CA TYR A 201 -9.19 -12.68 0.31
C TYR A 201 -10.00 -11.73 1.21
N LEU A 202 -11.10 -11.19 0.67
CA LEU A 202 -12.02 -10.33 1.42
C LEU A 202 -12.67 -11.07 2.59
N ASN A 203 -13.08 -12.32 2.39
CA ASN A 203 -13.66 -13.14 3.44
C ASN A 203 -12.66 -13.45 4.57
N LEU A 204 -11.41 -13.77 4.24
CA LEU A 204 -10.36 -13.95 5.24
C LEU A 204 -10.11 -12.69 6.05
N TYR A 205 -9.98 -11.54 5.38
CA TYR A 205 -9.84 -10.25 6.07
C TYR A 205 -11.04 -9.92 6.95
N ASN A 206 -12.26 -10.22 6.50
CA ASN A 206 -13.46 -10.07 7.30
C ASN A 206 -13.43 -10.99 8.55
N THR A 207 -13.05 -12.26 8.39
CA THR A 207 -12.91 -13.22 9.48
C THR A 207 -11.89 -12.75 10.50
N TRP A 208 -10.69 -12.39 10.06
CA TRP A 208 -9.60 -11.96 10.95
C TRP A 208 -9.94 -10.65 11.67
N SER A 209 -10.54 -9.69 10.99
CA SER A 209 -10.83 -8.36 11.54
C SER A 209 -12.07 -8.32 12.42
N SER A 210 -12.99 -9.27 12.27
CA SER A 210 -14.12 -9.48 13.20
C SER A 210 -13.76 -10.34 14.39
N TYR A 211 -12.53 -10.88 14.45
CA TYR A 211 -12.08 -11.86 15.46
C TYR A 211 -12.94 -13.13 15.48
N ALA A 212 -13.50 -13.47 14.33
CA ALA A 212 -14.26 -14.70 14.18
C ALA A 212 -13.31 -15.92 14.18
N VAL A 213 -13.85 -17.07 14.60
CA VAL A 213 -13.12 -18.34 14.55
C VAL A 213 -12.93 -18.74 13.09
N GLU A 214 -11.69 -18.95 12.68
CA GLU A 214 -11.36 -19.42 11.33
C GLU A 214 -11.37 -20.94 11.25
N THR A 215 -10.87 -21.59 12.30
CA THR A 215 -10.83 -23.05 12.43
C THR A 215 -11.13 -23.49 13.85
N ASP A 216 -11.81 -24.61 14.01
CA ASP A 216 -11.98 -25.22 15.32
C ASP A 216 -10.67 -25.88 15.77
N GLY A 217 -10.27 -25.64 17.02
CA GLY A 217 -9.02 -26.19 17.53
C GLY A 217 -8.78 -25.86 18.99
N ILE A 218 -7.65 -26.34 19.50
CA ILE A 218 -7.16 -26.05 20.84
C ILE A 218 -5.91 -25.16 20.71
N VAL A 219 -5.91 -24.01 21.38
CA VAL A 219 -4.73 -23.15 21.50
C VAL A 219 -4.01 -23.53 22.80
N VAL A 220 -2.73 -23.87 22.67
CA VAL A 220 -1.84 -24.09 23.82
C VAL A 220 -0.86 -22.92 23.86
N ALA A 221 -1.00 -22.04 24.85
CA ALA A 221 -0.04 -20.97 25.12
C ALA A 221 0.93 -21.45 26.20
N TYR A 222 2.23 -21.35 25.94
CA TYR A 222 3.26 -21.68 26.92
C TYR A 222 4.39 -20.64 26.90
N GLY A 223 5.02 -20.46 28.07
CA GLY A 223 6.26 -19.69 28.19
C GLY A 223 7.42 -20.65 28.35
N ALA A 224 8.53 -20.40 27.65
CA ALA A 224 9.77 -21.07 27.91
C ALA A 224 10.66 -20.15 28.78
N ALA A 225 11.07 -20.64 29.96
CA ALA A 225 12.16 -20.03 30.71
C ALA A 225 13.46 -20.59 30.10
N GLY A 226 14.15 -19.78 29.30
CA GLY A 226 15.46 -20.11 28.74
C GLY A 226 16.58 -19.68 29.66
#